data_a065ac5832a03399abdaa7ebdf34555e
#
_entry.id   a065ac5832a03399abdaa7ebdf34555e
#
_cell.length_a   1.000
_cell.length_b   1.000
_cell.length_c   1.000
_cell.angle_alpha   90.00
_cell.angle_beta   90.00
_cell.angle_gamma   90.00
#
_symmetry.space_group_name_H-M   'P 1'
#
loop_
_entity.id
_entity.type
_entity.pdbx_description
1 polymer ?
#
loop_
_entity_poly.entity_id
_entity_poly.type
_entity_poly.pdbx_seq_one_letter_code
_entity_poly.pdbx_strand_id
1 'polypeptide(L)'
;MNSWRCAWLAGLLVAASAWAQDPAPGYPGRAIRVIVPFPAGGAADALPRIVGERLAARWGQPVVVENRVGASGGIGAEAVARAEPDGYTLLATPPAPLVINPSLYAKLPYDPTQFVPVTVMAAIPSVLLVNAARVPANTLQEFVALVRANPDKFNYASQGTTTVSFLTTEMFKTAAGSLRITHVPYKGTAPGLAALLAGEVEMMFDNLGVTVQHVRAGRLKALAVGSERRVPSLPEVPAMAEFYPGFVSIAWFSVSAPPKTPAAIADKLSAAIAEILRQPEVTKRLDALSAEPIGSTPAGMAAIMKEDTERWRGVIRAAGVKPE
;
A
#
# COMPACT_ATOMS: atom_id res chain seq x y z
N MET A 1 35.87 -10.00 76.44
CA MET A 1 36.68 -10.18 75.24
C MET A 1 35.69 -10.56 74.12
N ASN A 2 35.51 -9.69 73.16
CA ASN A 2 34.29 -9.59 72.33
C ASN A 2 34.48 -10.33 71.00
N SER A 3 33.59 -11.24 70.71
CA SER A 3 33.46 -11.90 69.42
C SER A 3 32.37 -11.23 68.58
N TRP A 4 32.73 -10.53 67.50
CA TRP A 4 31.81 -9.97 66.51
C TRP A 4 31.48 -11.03 65.44
N ARG A 5 30.23 -11.40 65.41
CA ARG A 5 29.65 -12.23 64.36
C ARG A 5 29.10 -11.33 63.26
N CYS A 6 29.77 -11.26 62.14
CA CYS A 6 29.21 -10.62 60.91
C CYS A 6 28.24 -11.63 60.23
N ALA A 7 26.97 -11.28 60.21
CA ALA A 7 25.94 -11.97 59.44
C ALA A 7 25.90 -11.39 58.05
N TRP A 8 26.25 -12.19 57.05
CA TRP A 8 26.09 -11.88 55.63
C TRP A 8 24.65 -12.20 55.22
N LEU A 9 23.81 -11.20 55.00
CA LEU A 9 22.52 -11.32 54.33
C LEU A 9 22.75 -11.37 52.83
N ALA A 10 22.71 -12.55 52.23
CA ALA A 10 22.66 -12.73 50.78
C ALA A 10 21.26 -12.42 50.28
N GLY A 11 21.07 -11.23 49.73
CA GLY A 11 19.86 -10.86 49.03
C GLY A 11 19.75 -11.60 47.69
N LEU A 12 18.87 -12.59 47.57
CA LEU A 12 18.48 -13.19 46.31
C LEU A 12 17.66 -12.14 45.48
N LEU A 13 18.29 -11.53 44.51
CA LEU A 13 17.60 -10.81 43.43
C LEU A 13 16.97 -11.87 42.52
N VAL A 14 15.68 -12.14 42.73
CA VAL A 14 14.84 -12.84 41.75
C VAL A 14 14.59 -11.88 40.58
N ALA A 15 15.37 -12.02 39.55
CA ALA A 15 15.06 -11.38 38.26
C ALA A 15 13.76 -12.01 37.72
N ALA A 16 12.65 -11.35 37.93
CA ALA A 16 11.39 -11.70 37.31
C ALA A 16 11.55 -11.48 35.82
N SER A 17 11.83 -12.53 35.06
CA SER A 17 11.72 -12.55 33.61
C SER A 17 10.27 -12.25 33.28
N ALA A 18 9.97 -11.02 32.88
CA ALA A 18 8.67 -10.65 32.34
C ALA A 18 8.50 -11.44 31.03
N TRP A 19 7.91 -12.61 31.13
CA TRP A 19 7.44 -13.34 29.97
C TRP A 19 6.34 -12.47 29.37
N ALA A 20 6.59 -11.96 28.16
CA ALA A 20 5.58 -11.23 27.41
C ALA A 20 4.38 -12.17 27.25
N GLN A 21 3.29 -11.88 28.00
CA GLN A 21 2.07 -12.66 27.89
C GLN A 21 1.52 -12.53 26.47
N ASP A 22 1.09 -13.65 25.89
CA ASP A 22 0.38 -13.65 24.62
C ASP A 22 -0.87 -12.74 24.74
N PRO A 23 -0.94 -11.65 23.98
CA PRO A 23 -2.07 -10.70 24.12
C PRO A 23 -3.43 -11.31 23.77
N ALA A 24 -3.46 -12.39 22.97
CA ALA A 24 -4.68 -13.10 22.57
C ALA A 24 -4.46 -14.61 22.62
N PRO A 25 -4.50 -15.26 23.83
CA PRO A 25 -4.30 -16.69 23.96
C PRO A 25 -5.31 -17.49 23.13
N GLY A 26 -4.82 -18.52 22.43
CA GLY A 26 -5.66 -19.37 21.55
C GLY A 26 -6.02 -18.78 20.19
N TYR A 27 -5.68 -17.53 19.92
CA TYR A 27 -5.81 -16.96 18.57
C TYR A 27 -4.50 -17.12 17.79
N PRO A 28 -4.52 -17.53 16.49
CA PRO A 28 -5.68 -18.10 15.79
C PRO A 28 -5.84 -19.60 16.08
N GLY A 29 -7.07 -20.04 16.33
CA GLY A 29 -7.44 -21.46 16.48
C GLY A 29 -8.05 -22.07 15.22
N ARG A 30 -8.20 -21.30 14.15
CA ARG A 30 -8.75 -21.73 12.85
C ARG A 30 -8.23 -20.86 11.71
N ALA A 31 -8.60 -21.18 10.46
CA ALA A 31 -8.17 -20.45 9.27
C ALA A 31 -8.55 -18.94 9.34
N ILE A 32 -7.62 -18.08 8.95
CA ILE A 32 -7.82 -16.64 8.77
C ILE A 32 -8.11 -16.36 7.29
N ARG A 33 -9.14 -15.60 7.02
CA ARG A 33 -9.48 -15.12 5.67
C ARG A 33 -9.03 -13.67 5.52
N VAL A 34 -8.25 -13.39 4.48
CA VAL A 34 -7.78 -12.04 4.14
C VAL A 34 -8.44 -11.59 2.85
N ILE A 35 -9.33 -10.62 2.95
CA ILE A 35 -10.00 -10.03 1.79
C ILE A 35 -9.10 -8.97 1.17
N VAL A 36 -8.80 -9.15 -0.12
CA VAL A 36 -8.10 -8.20 -0.96
C VAL A 36 -9.10 -7.60 -1.95
N PRO A 37 -9.38 -6.27 -1.89
CA PRO A 37 -10.43 -5.68 -2.70
C PRO A 37 -10.01 -5.32 -4.14
N PHE A 38 -8.90 -5.88 -4.61
CA PHE A 38 -8.34 -5.68 -5.96
C PHE A 38 -8.04 -7.01 -6.64
N PRO A 39 -7.94 -7.03 -7.99
CA PRO A 39 -7.59 -8.25 -8.73
C PRO A 39 -6.23 -8.80 -8.34
N ALA A 40 -6.05 -10.10 -8.58
CA ALA A 40 -4.74 -10.74 -8.46
C ALA A 40 -3.71 -10.14 -9.44
N GLY A 41 -2.42 -10.27 -9.12
CA GLY A 41 -1.29 -9.87 -9.97
C GLY A 41 -0.73 -8.48 -9.70
N GLY A 42 -1.36 -7.67 -8.81
CA GLY A 42 -0.82 -6.40 -8.32
C GLY A 42 -0.17 -6.54 -6.93
N ALA A 43 0.49 -5.46 -6.48
CA ALA A 43 1.10 -5.42 -5.14
C ALA A 43 0.08 -5.64 -4.02
N ALA A 44 -1.16 -5.16 -4.19
CA ALA A 44 -2.26 -5.36 -3.24
C ALA A 44 -2.57 -6.84 -2.97
N ASP A 45 -2.33 -7.71 -3.94
CA ASP A 45 -2.54 -9.15 -3.83
C ASP A 45 -1.25 -9.89 -3.41
N ALA A 46 -0.11 -9.50 -3.97
CA ALA A 46 1.17 -10.16 -3.71
C ALA A 46 1.63 -10.03 -2.24
N LEU A 47 1.53 -8.84 -1.66
CA LEU A 47 1.99 -8.57 -0.29
C LEU A 47 1.27 -9.41 0.76
N PRO A 48 -0.08 -9.46 0.83
CA PRO A 48 -0.77 -10.28 1.82
C PRO A 48 -0.56 -11.78 1.60
N ARG A 49 -0.28 -12.26 0.36
CA ARG A 49 0.09 -13.67 0.12
C ARG A 49 1.47 -13.99 0.68
N ILE A 50 2.47 -13.11 0.49
CA ILE A 50 3.81 -13.27 1.06
C ILE A 50 3.75 -13.35 2.58
N VAL A 51 3.02 -12.44 3.20
CA VAL A 51 2.87 -12.39 4.67
C VAL A 51 2.02 -13.57 5.17
N GLY A 52 0.91 -13.86 4.49
CA GLY A 52 -0.02 -14.92 4.85
C GLY A 52 0.59 -16.32 4.84
N GLU A 53 1.48 -16.61 3.88
CA GLU A 53 2.26 -17.85 3.83
C GLU A 53 3.09 -18.04 5.12
N ARG A 54 3.76 -16.98 5.60
CA ARG A 54 4.58 -17.02 6.80
C ARG A 54 3.77 -17.05 8.10
N LEU A 55 2.64 -16.35 8.13
CA LEU A 55 1.69 -16.44 9.24
C LEU A 55 1.13 -17.87 9.36
N ALA A 56 0.77 -18.49 8.25
CA ALA A 56 0.28 -19.87 8.25
C ALA A 56 1.33 -20.85 8.78
N ALA A 57 2.58 -20.72 8.34
CA ALA A 57 3.69 -21.55 8.84
C ALA A 57 3.95 -21.32 10.34
N ARG A 58 3.86 -20.07 10.82
CA ARG A 58 4.07 -19.70 12.22
C ARG A 58 3.00 -20.25 13.17
N TRP A 59 1.74 -20.19 12.76
CA TRP A 59 0.60 -20.51 13.63
C TRP A 59 0.00 -21.89 13.39
N GLY A 60 0.42 -22.61 12.34
CA GLY A 60 -0.17 -23.90 11.96
C GLY A 60 -1.63 -23.80 11.51
N GLN A 61 -2.10 -22.58 11.18
CA GLN A 61 -3.45 -22.33 10.71
C GLN A 61 -3.42 -21.71 9.32
N PRO A 62 -4.29 -22.14 8.40
CA PRO A 62 -4.33 -21.59 7.05
C PRO A 62 -4.61 -20.06 7.05
N VAL A 63 -3.94 -19.33 6.17
CA VAL A 63 -4.25 -17.93 5.85
C VAL A 63 -4.65 -17.88 4.37
N VAL A 64 -5.94 -17.64 4.12
CA VAL A 64 -6.55 -17.71 2.78
C VAL A 64 -6.79 -16.29 2.27
N VAL A 65 -6.12 -15.93 1.16
CA VAL A 65 -6.30 -14.65 0.48
C VAL A 65 -7.39 -14.77 -0.59
N GLU A 66 -8.44 -13.95 -0.46
CA GLU A 66 -9.61 -13.90 -1.35
C GLU A 66 -9.73 -12.53 -2.01
N ASN A 67 -9.79 -12.46 -3.35
CA ASN A 67 -9.95 -11.21 -4.08
C ASN A 67 -11.45 -10.89 -4.26
N ARG A 68 -11.94 -9.77 -3.67
CA ARG A 68 -13.31 -9.23 -3.82
C ARG A 68 -13.27 -7.85 -4.45
N VAL A 69 -13.31 -7.82 -5.77
CA VAL A 69 -13.07 -6.63 -6.59
C VAL A 69 -14.34 -5.80 -6.79
N GLY A 70 -14.18 -4.47 -6.86
CA GLY A 70 -15.21 -3.53 -7.30
C GLY A 70 -15.28 -2.25 -6.48
N ALA A 71 -15.86 -1.19 -7.06
CA ALA A 71 -16.03 0.14 -6.46
C ALA A 71 -14.73 0.67 -5.81
N SER A 72 -13.61 0.65 -6.56
CA SER A 72 -12.27 1.01 -6.07
C SER A 72 -11.93 0.41 -4.70
N GLY A 73 -12.30 -0.87 -4.52
CA GLY A 73 -12.08 -1.64 -3.29
C GLY A 73 -13.22 -1.55 -2.27
N GLY A 74 -14.26 -0.77 -2.54
CA GLY A 74 -15.39 -0.58 -1.62
C GLY A 74 -16.14 -1.89 -1.31
N ILE A 75 -16.34 -2.78 -2.31
CA ILE A 75 -17.04 -4.07 -2.12
C ILE A 75 -16.31 -4.97 -1.12
N GLY A 76 -15.00 -5.10 -1.24
CA GLY A 76 -14.22 -5.90 -0.31
C GLY A 76 -14.16 -5.28 1.09
N ALA A 77 -14.05 -3.96 1.18
CA ALA A 77 -14.07 -3.23 2.44
C ALA A 77 -15.42 -3.40 3.17
N GLU A 78 -16.55 -3.26 2.45
CA GLU A 78 -17.88 -3.50 3.02
C GLU A 78 -18.03 -4.93 3.57
N ALA A 79 -17.53 -5.93 2.83
CA ALA A 79 -17.60 -7.32 3.27
C ALA A 79 -16.87 -7.53 4.61
N VAL A 80 -15.72 -6.87 4.81
CA VAL A 80 -14.98 -6.95 6.08
C VAL A 80 -15.63 -6.09 7.16
N ALA A 81 -16.16 -4.91 6.83
CA ALA A 81 -16.86 -4.05 7.79
C ALA A 81 -18.05 -4.75 8.45
N ARG A 82 -18.68 -5.70 7.75
CA ARG A 82 -19.80 -6.51 8.23
C ARG A 82 -19.42 -7.86 8.82
N ALA A 83 -18.14 -8.20 8.83
CA ALA A 83 -17.67 -9.48 9.37
C ALA A 83 -17.64 -9.46 10.90
N GLU A 84 -17.62 -10.66 11.50
CA GLU A 84 -17.47 -10.81 12.96
C GLU A 84 -16.16 -10.19 13.45
N PRO A 85 -16.15 -9.49 14.60
CA PRO A 85 -14.99 -8.81 15.13
C PRO A 85 -14.05 -9.75 15.91
N ASP A 86 -13.79 -10.92 15.37
CA ASP A 86 -13.03 -12.00 16.01
C ASP A 86 -11.62 -12.21 15.43
N GLY A 87 -11.22 -11.35 14.47
CA GLY A 87 -9.90 -11.39 13.83
C GLY A 87 -9.74 -12.45 12.72
N TYR A 88 -10.77 -13.24 12.39
CA TYR A 88 -10.66 -14.28 11.37
C TYR A 88 -11.07 -13.84 9.96
N THR A 89 -11.55 -12.60 9.83
CA THR A 89 -11.72 -11.95 8.52
C THR A 89 -11.02 -10.61 8.57
N LEU A 90 -10.02 -10.40 7.70
CA LEU A 90 -9.20 -9.22 7.67
C LEU A 90 -9.30 -8.55 6.30
N LEU A 91 -9.07 -7.24 6.23
CA LEU A 91 -8.95 -6.47 5.00
C LEU A 91 -7.47 -6.18 4.75
N ALA A 92 -6.93 -6.64 3.62
CA ALA A 92 -5.61 -6.21 3.15
C ALA A 92 -5.80 -5.29 1.94
N THR A 93 -5.39 -4.02 2.07
CA THR A 93 -5.75 -2.99 1.08
C THR A 93 -4.72 -1.87 0.94
N PRO A 94 -4.61 -1.25 -0.26
CA PRO A 94 -3.98 0.06 -0.43
C PRO A 94 -4.88 1.19 0.12
N PRO A 95 -4.44 2.48 0.07
CA PRO A 95 -5.14 3.62 0.66
C PRO A 95 -6.61 3.81 0.25
N ALA A 96 -6.99 3.45 -0.97
CA ALA A 96 -8.26 3.86 -1.57
C ALA A 96 -9.49 3.61 -0.67
N PRO A 97 -9.78 2.37 -0.18
CA PRO A 97 -10.98 2.13 0.62
C PRO A 97 -10.97 2.83 1.98
N LEU A 98 -9.79 3.11 2.53
CA LEU A 98 -9.67 3.61 3.89
C LEU A 98 -9.59 5.15 3.98
N VAL A 99 -8.90 5.81 3.02
CA VAL A 99 -8.59 7.24 3.14
C VAL A 99 -8.92 8.09 1.91
N ILE A 100 -9.18 7.48 0.73
CA ILE A 100 -9.51 8.20 -0.51
C ILE A 100 -11.01 8.18 -0.78
N ASN A 101 -11.64 7.01 -0.77
CA ASN A 101 -13.06 6.84 -1.06
C ASN A 101 -13.97 7.74 -0.23
N PRO A 102 -13.70 8.03 1.06
CA PRO A 102 -14.51 8.97 1.85
C PRO A 102 -14.60 10.38 1.28
N SER A 103 -13.64 10.78 0.47
CA SER A 103 -13.61 12.12 -0.17
C SER A 103 -14.20 12.14 -1.58
N LEU A 104 -14.42 10.96 -2.20
CA LEU A 104 -14.83 10.84 -3.60
C LEU A 104 -16.19 10.15 -3.81
N TYR A 105 -16.72 9.45 -2.81
CA TYR A 105 -18.07 8.91 -2.85
C TYR A 105 -19.01 9.70 -1.95
N ALA A 106 -20.15 10.12 -2.48
CA ALA A 106 -21.18 10.80 -1.69
C ALA A 106 -21.76 9.90 -0.58
N LYS A 107 -21.76 8.57 -0.80
CA LYS A 107 -22.22 7.56 0.18
C LYS A 107 -21.38 6.31 0.06
N LEU A 108 -20.76 5.91 1.16
CA LEU A 108 -20.09 4.62 1.31
C LEU A 108 -20.98 3.64 2.07
N PRO A 109 -21.01 2.34 1.70
CA PRO A 109 -21.74 1.31 2.42
C PRO A 109 -21.04 0.84 3.70
N TYR A 110 -19.93 1.44 4.06
CA TYR A 110 -19.13 1.21 5.28
C TYR A 110 -18.55 2.53 5.78
N ASP A 111 -18.17 2.57 7.07
CA ASP A 111 -17.42 3.67 7.67
C ASP A 111 -15.95 3.27 7.83
N PRO A 112 -15.01 3.85 7.04
CA PRO A 112 -13.60 3.50 7.13
C PRO A 112 -12.96 3.87 8.47
N THR A 113 -13.53 4.79 9.25
CA THR A 113 -13.02 5.18 10.56
C THR A 113 -13.28 4.14 11.64
N GLN A 114 -14.20 3.20 11.40
CA GLN A 114 -14.57 2.15 12.33
C GLN A 114 -13.69 0.90 12.22
N PHE A 115 -12.93 0.74 11.14
CA PHE A 115 -11.99 -0.37 11.04
C PHE A 115 -10.94 -0.30 12.15
N VAL A 116 -10.58 -1.45 12.70
CA VAL A 116 -9.48 -1.55 13.65
C VAL A 116 -8.18 -1.66 12.86
N PRO A 117 -7.27 -0.66 12.92
CA PRO A 117 -5.97 -0.73 12.28
C PRO A 117 -5.16 -1.89 12.86
N VAL A 118 -4.46 -2.64 12.00
CA VAL A 118 -3.52 -3.69 12.42
C VAL A 118 -2.10 -3.23 12.12
N THR A 119 -1.76 -3.06 10.84
CA THR A 119 -0.42 -2.62 10.44
C THR A 119 -0.40 -2.11 9.00
N VAL A 120 0.51 -1.20 8.70
CA VAL A 120 1.02 -0.98 7.34
C VAL A 120 2.14 -1.97 7.10
N MET A 121 1.95 -2.90 6.17
CA MET A 121 2.93 -3.93 5.83
C MET A 121 4.14 -3.34 5.11
N ALA A 122 3.88 -2.58 4.05
CA ALA A 122 4.93 -2.01 3.21
C ALA A 122 4.44 -0.78 2.44
N ALA A 123 5.38 -0.01 1.92
CA ALA A 123 5.14 1.10 1.00
C ALA A 123 5.86 0.87 -0.33
N ILE A 124 5.24 1.29 -1.44
CA ILE A 124 5.81 1.17 -2.79
C ILE A 124 5.66 2.52 -3.48
N PRO A 125 6.75 3.11 -3.99
CA PRO A 125 6.68 4.32 -4.80
C PRO A 125 5.89 4.09 -6.08
N SER A 126 5.11 5.08 -6.49
CA SER A 126 4.54 5.14 -7.84
C SER A 126 5.65 5.42 -8.86
N VAL A 127 5.46 4.97 -10.08
CA VAL A 127 6.34 5.29 -11.20
C VAL A 127 5.50 5.74 -12.39
N LEU A 128 5.93 6.80 -13.06
CA LEU A 128 5.36 7.22 -14.35
C LEU A 128 5.93 6.34 -15.45
N LEU A 129 5.06 5.56 -16.05
CA LEU A 129 5.36 4.64 -17.13
C LEU A 129 4.76 5.13 -18.44
N VAL A 130 5.49 4.94 -19.53
CA VAL A 130 4.98 5.13 -20.88
C VAL A 130 5.28 3.92 -21.76
N ASN A 131 4.42 3.66 -22.74
CA ASN A 131 4.67 2.61 -23.74
C ASN A 131 5.88 2.99 -24.61
N ALA A 132 6.92 2.14 -24.62
CA ALA A 132 8.19 2.47 -25.28
C ALA A 132 8.10 2.59 -26.80
N ALA A 133 7.17 1.88 -27.44
CA ALA A 133 6.96 1.91 -28.87
C ALA A 133 6.07 3.07 -29.35
N ARG A 134 5.17 3.54 -28.45
CA ARG A 134 4.17 4.57 -28.79
C ARG A 134 4.62 5.98 -28.41
N VAL A 135 5.46 6.10 -27.37
CA VAL A 135 5.89 7.39 -26.80
C VAL A 135 7.38 7.60 -27.09
N PRO A 136 7.74 8.53 -28.01
CA PRO A 136 9.13 8.78 -28.38
C PRO A 136 9.95 9.48 -27.29
N ALA A 137 9.30 10.08 -26.27
CA ALA A 137 9.99 10.73 -25.17
C ALA A 137 10.81 9.75 -24.31
N ASN A 138 12.01 10.17 -23.88
CA ASN A 138 12.91 9.41 -23.03
C ASN A 138 13.09 10.05 -21.64
N THR A 139 12.66 11.30 -21.49
CA THR A 139 12.72 12.05 -20.24
C THR A 139 11.33 12.58 -19.86
N LEU A 140 11.16 12.93 -18.58
CA LEU A 140 9.93 13.55 -18.11
C LEU A 140 9.65 14.87 -18.85
N GLN A 141 10.66 15.69 -19.08
CA GLN A 141 10.52 16.99 -19.76
C GLN A 141 10.10 16.82 -21.20
N GLU A 142 10.72 15.86 -21.93
CA GLU A 142 10.32 15.54 -23.32
C GLU A 142 8.87 15.07 -23.37
N PHE A 143 8.44 14.23 -22.42
CA PHE A 143 7.07 13.76 -22.35
C PHE A 143 6.09 14.91 -22.10
N VAL A 144 6.38 15.79 -21.14
CA VAL A 144 5.55 16.97 -20.87
C VAL A 144 5.45 17.88 -22.10
N ALA A 145 6.57 18.13 -22.79
CA ALA A 145 6.58 18.91 -24.02
C ALA A 145 5.74 18.26 -25.13
N LEU A 146 5.88 16.94 -25.29
CA LEU A 146 5.13 16.15 -26.28
C LEU A 146 3.61 16.21 -26.01
N VAL A 147 3.17 16.06 -24.76
CA VAL A 147 1.74 16.17 -24.38
C VAL A 147 1.21 17.57 -24.63
N ARG A 148 1.97 18.61 -24.27
CA ARG A 148 1.58 20.01 -24.52
C ARG A 148 1.42 20.35 -25.99
N ALA A 149 2.28 19.80 -26.84
CA ALA A 149 2.20 19.96 -28.29
C ALA A 149 1.02 19.19 -28.93
N ASN A 150 0.47 18.21 -28.21
CA ASN A 150 -0.58 17.33 -28.71
C ASN A 150 -1.72 17.17 -27.69
N PRO A 151 -2.45 18.24 -27.36
CA PRO A 151 -3.54 18.19 -26.38
C PRO A 151 -4.61 17.17 -26.78
N ASP A 152 -5.14 16.44 -25.79
CA ASP A 152 -6.18 15.42 -25.91
C ASP A 152 -5.84 14.19 -26.77
N LYS A 153 -4.58 14.03 -27.20
CA LYS A 153 -4.16 12.86 -27.99
C LYS A 153 -3.59 11.73 -27.13
N PHE A 154 -3.37 11.97 -25.86
CA PHE A 154 -2.84 10.99 -24.92
C PHE A 154 -3.93 10.49 -23.98
N ASN A 155 -3.86 9.20 -23.70
CA ASN A 155 -4.71 8.51 -22.72
C ASN A 155 -3.84 7.94 -21.60
N TYR A 156 -4.39 7.93 -20.39
CA TYR A 156 -3.72 7.26 -19.28
C TYR A 156 -4.61 6.21 -18.64
N ALA A 157 -4.01 5.06 -18.29
CA ALA A 157 -4.65 4.05 -17.46
C ALA A 157 -4.56 4.41 -15.98
N SER A 158 -5.57 4.05 -15.22
CA SER A 158 -5.50 3.98 -13.77
C SER A 158 -6.08 2.66 -13.25
N GLN A 159 -5.84 2.38 -11.97
CA GLN A 159 -6.38 1.20 -11.29
C GLN A 159 -7.85 1.35 -10.86
N GLY A 160 -8.48 2.47 -11.21
CA GLY A 160 -9.85 2.87 -10.87
C GLY A 160 -9.95 4.37 -10.58
N THR A 161 -11.16 4.91 -10.58
CA THR A 161 -11.46 6.36 -10.50
C THR A 161 -11.10 7.01 -9.15
N THR A 162 -10.87 6.23 -8.10
CA THR A 162 -10.58 6.76 -6.75
C THR A 162 -9.30 6.15 -6.15
N THR A 163 -8.34 5.78 -7.00
CA THR A 163 -7.09 5.12 -6.56
C THR A 163 -5.91 6.08 -6.50
N VAL A 164 -4.84 5.68 -5.82
CA VAL A 164 -3.56 6.42 -5.82
C VAL A 164 -3.06 6.67 -7.23
N SER A 165 -3.14 5.68 -8.13
CA SER A 165 -2.76 5.81 -9.54
C SER A 165 -3.49 6.94 -10.25
N PHE A 166 -4.81 7.03 -10.09
CA PHE A 166 -5.62 8.12 -10.64
C PHE A 166 -5.22 9.48 -10.05
N LEU A 167 -5.24 9.61 -8.73
CA LEU A 167 -4.93 10.88 -8.06
C LEU A 167 -3.50 11.35 -8.32
N THR A 168 -2.53 10.43 -8.42
CA THR A 168 -1.16 10.76 -8.79
C THR A 168 -1.09 11.34 -10.20
N THR A 169 -1.87 10.77 -11.14
CA THR A 169 -1.91 11.31 -12.50
C THR A 169 -2.54 12.70 -12.51
N GLU A 170 -3.64 12.92 -11.79
CA GLU A 170 -4.27 14.24 -11.72
C GLU A 170 -3.35 15.27 -11.03
N MET A 171 -2.62 14.88 -9.98
CA MET A 171 -1.60 15.69 -9.34
C MET A 171 -0.47 16.04 -10.32
N PHE A 172 0.00 15.08 -11.14
CA PHE A 172 0.99 15.33 -12.18
C PHE A 172 0.49 16.27 -13.25
N LYS A 173 -0.71 16.06 -13.76
CA LYS A 173 -1.35 16.96 -14.76
C LYS A 173 -1.37 18.41 -14.25
N THR A 174 -1.77 18.60 -13.01
CA THR A 174 -1.81 19.92 -12.35
C THR A 174 -0.42 20.51 -12.21
N ALA A 175 0.54 19.78 -11.63
CA ALA A 175 1.91 20.22 -11.39
C ALA A 175 2.64 20.57 -12.69
N ALA A 176 2.35 19.85 -13.78
CA ALA A 176 2.93 20.09 -15.09
C ALA A 176 2.18 21.15 -15.93
N GLY A 177 1.32 21.98 -15.32
CA GLY A 177 0.61 23.08 -15.98
C GLY A 177 -0.65 22.64 -16.70
N SER A 178 -1.48 21.85 -16.05
CA SER A 178 -2.81 21.41 -16.51
C SER A 178 -2.78 20.64 -17.84
N LEU A 179 -1.96 19.59 -17.87
CA LEU A 179 -1.85 18.72 -19.05
C LEU A 179 -3.19 18.09 -19.41
N ARG A 180 -3.49 18.06 -20.70
CA ARG A 180 -4.73 17.46 -21.25
C ARG A 180 -4.44 16.02 -21.67
N ILE A 181 -4.77 15.07 -20.78
CA ILE A 181 -4.60 13.63 -20.97
C ILE A 181 -5.91 12.97 -20.53
N THR A 182 -6.50 12.14 -21.39
CA THR A 182 -7.80 11.50 -21.14
C THR A 182 -7.65 10.31 -20.20
N HIS A 183 -8.53 10.21 -19.21
CA HIS A 183 -8.55 9.10 -18.25
C HIS A 183 -9.28 7.88 -18.82
N VAL A 184 -8.66 6.69 -18.71
CA VAL A 184 -9.25 5.39 -19.01
C VAL A 184 -9.15 4.51 -17.77
N PRO A 185 -10.23 4.33 -16.98
CA PRO A 185 -10.19 3.55 -15.75
C PRO A 185 -10.21 2.04 -16.03
N TYR A 186 -9.36 1.30 -15.32
CA TYR A 186 -9.34 -0.16 -15.31
C TYR A 186 -9.65 -0.70 -13.90
N LYS A 187 -9.93 -2.01 -13.79
CA LYS A 187 -10.25 -2.66 -12.52
C LYS A 187 -8.98 -3.16 -11.79
N GLY A 188 -7.93 -2.33 -11.70
CA GLY A 188 -6.68 -2.64 -11.01
C GLY A 188 -5.44 -2.63 -11.92
N THR A 189 -4.27 -2.98 -11.35
CA THR A 189 -2.97 -2.97 -12.03
C THR A 189 -2.92 -3.87 -13.27
N ALA A 190 -3.31 -5.14 -13.15
CA ALA A 190 -3.08 -6.12 -14.22
C ALA A 190 -3.76 -5.72 -15.55
N PRO A 191 -5.07 -5.37 -15.61
CA PRO A 191 -5.69 -4.96 -16.85
C PRO A 191 -5.18 -3.60 -17.37
N GLY A 192 -4.89 -2.63 -16.49
CA GLY A 192 -4.32 -1.34 -16.90
C GLY A 192 -2.92 -1.47 -17.50
N LEU A 193 -2.08 -2.29 -16.88
CA LEU A 193 -0.73 -2.59 -17.37
C LEU A 193 -0.77 -3.35 -18.70
N ALA A 194 -1.71 -4.29 -18.87
CA ALA A 194 -1.90 -4.98 -20.15
C ALA A 194 -2.26 -3.99 -21.27
N ALA A 195 -3.19 -3.06 -21.02
CA ALA A 195 -3.57 -2.02 -21.97
C ALA A 195 -2.38 -1.09 -22.31
N LEU A 196 -1.58 -0.69 -21.32
CA LEU A 196 -0.36 0.10 -21.55
C LEU A 196 0.65 -0.66 -22.41
N LEU A 197 0.87 -1.94 -22.15
CA LEU A 197 1.77 -2.79 -22.92
C LEU A 197 1.29 -3.04 -24.36
N ALA A 198 -0.02 -3.13 -24.55
CA ALA A 198 -0.66 -3.24 -25.87
C ALA A 198 -0.66 -1.91 -26.65
N GLY A 199 -0.39 -0.79 -25.99
CA GLY A 199 -0.43 0.55 -26.59
C GLY A 199 -1.86 1.08 -26.80
N GLU A 200 -2.83 0.56 -26.04
CA GLU A 200 -4.21 1.10 -26.00
C GLU A 200 -4.27 2.43 -25.25
N VAL A 201 -3.36 2.62 -24.32
CA VAL A 201 -3.08 3.88 -23.61
C VAL A 201 -1.58 4.18 -23.67
N GLU A 202 -1.21 5.45 -23.57
CA GLU A 202 0.18 5.88 -23.72
C GLU A 202 0.95 5.90 -22.40
N MET A 203 0.26 6.13 -21.26
CA MET A 203 0.91 6.25 -19.96
C MET A 203 0.08 5.66 -18.82
N MET A 204 0.75 5.42 -17.71
CA MET A 204 0.15 5.01 -16.45
C MET A 204 1.07 5.38 -15.28
N PHE A 205 0.52 5.88 -14.18
CA PHE A 205 1.19 5.75 -12.90
C PHE A 205 0.81 4.43 -12.24
N ASP A 206 1.79 3.64 -11.85
CA ASP A 206 1.56 2.38 -11.12
C ASP A 206 2.65 2.15 -10.07
N ASN A 207 2.47 1.11 -9.27
CA ASN A 207 3.47 0.68 -8.30
C ASN A 207 4.73 0.14 -9.00
N LEU A 208 5.89 0.60 -8.60
CA LEU A 208 7.16 0.30 -9.25
C LEU A 208 7.40 -1.23 -9.36
N GLY A 209 7.19 -1.98 -8.28
CA GLY A 209 7.65 -3.36 -8.20
C GLY A 209 7.08 -4.29 -9.25
N VAL A 210 5.78 -4.18 -9.53
CA VAL A 210 5.13 -5.05 -10.54
C VAL A 210 5.47 -4.64 -11.98
N THR A 211 6.03 -3.44 -12.18
CA THR A 211 6.29 -2.87 -13.51
C THR A 211 7.77 -2.88 -13.90
N VAL A 212 8.68 -2.99 -12.93
CA VAL A 212 10.13 -2.90 -13.14
C VAL A 212 10.67 -3.89 -14.17
N GLN A 213 10.09 -5.09 -14.25
CA GLN A 213 10.52 -6.10 -15.24
C GLN A 213 10.19 -5.68 -16.67
N HIS A 214 9.10 -4.96 -16.89
CA HIS A 214 8.73 -4.44 -18.21
C HIS A 214 9.61 -3.27 -18.62
N VAL A 215 10.08 -2.47 -17.66
CA VAL A 215 11.07 -1.40 -17.88
C VAL A 215 12.41 -2.02 -18.26
N ARG A 216 12.91 -3.01 -17.50
CA ARG A 216 14.16 -3.71 -17.79
C ARG A 216 14.15 -4.44 -19.14
N ALA A 217 12.98 -4.94 -19.54
CA ALA A 217 12.77 -5.58 -20.84
C ALA A 217 12.59 -4.56 -21.99
N GLY A 218 12.66 -3.25 -21.74
CA GLY A 218 12.51 -2.19 -22.75
C GLY A 218 11.13 -2.07 -23.36
N ARG A 219 10.10 -2.74 -22.80
CA ARG A 219 8.72 -2.62 -23.27
C ARG A 219 8.03 -1.35 -22.75
N LEU A 220 8.43 -0.91 -21.59
CA LEU A 220 8.01 0.36 -20.99
C LEU A 220 9.23 1.22 -20.70
N LYS A 221 9.03 2.54 -20.67
CA LYS A 221 10.00 3.49 -20.14
C LYS A 221 9.47 4.03 -18.81
N ALA A 222 10.32 4.08 -17.78
CA ALA A 222 10.06 4.77 -16.54
C ALA A 222 10.63 6.20 -16.68
N LEU A 223 9.77 7.21 -16.60
CA LEU A 223 10.18 8.60 -16.77
C LEU A 223 10.49 9.33 -15.46
N ALA A 224 9.79 8.95 -14.37
CA ALA A 224 10.09 9.44 -13.03
C ALA A 224 9.44 8.54 -11.97
N VAL A 225 10.04 8.47 -10.77
CA VAL A 225 9.47 7.80 -9.58
C VAL A 225 8.80 8.81 -8.65
N GLY A 226 7.74 8.38 -7.96
CA GLY A 226 6.95 9.22 -7.06
C GLY A 226 7.51 9.35 -5.65
N SER A 227 8.66 8.77 -5.34
CA SER A 227 9.36 8.96 -4.06
C SER A 227 10.05 10.32 -3.99
N GLU A 228 10.40 10.78 -2.78
CA GLU A 228 11.17 12.03 -2.59
C GLU A 228 12.55 11.99 -3.26
N ARG A 229 13.13 10.80 -3.34
CA ARG A 229 14.46 10.53 -3.91
C ARG A 229 14.37 9.38 -4.90
N ARG A 230 15.40 9.26 -5.75
CA ARG A 230 15.56 8.12 -6.65
C ARG A 230 15.59 6.81 -5.87
N VAL A 231 15.12 5.74 -6.50
CA VAL A 231 15.04 4.42 -5.86
C VAL A 231 16.22 3.54 -6.30
N PRO A 232 16.75 2.68 -5.42
CA PRO A 232 17.91 1.82 -5.75
C PRO A 232 17.63 0.84 -6.90
N SER A 233 16.37 0.44 -7.12
CA SER A 233 16.00 -0.48 -8.20
C SER A 233 16.03 0.11 -9.60
N LEU A 234 15.98 1.47 -9.71
CA LEU A 234 16.07 2.26 -10.94
C LEU A 234 16.82 3.59 -10.65
N PRO A 235 18.14 3.54 -10.38
CA PRO A 235 18.90 4.72 -9.94
C PRO A 235 19.02 5.80 -11.02
N GLU A 236 18.87 5.42 -12.30
CA GLU A 236 18.87 6.33 -13.45
C GLU A 236 17.59 7.11 -13.61
N VAL A 237 16.46 6.62 -13.04
CA VAL A 237 15.16 7.27 -13.15
C VAL A 237 15.04 8.36 -12.09
N PRO A 238 14.78 9.62 -12.46
CA PRO A 238 14.70 10.71 -11.51
C PRO A 238 13.44 10.62 -10.63
N ALA A 239 13.48 11.28 -9.48
CA ALA A 239 12.29 11.50 -8.67
C ALA A 239 11.45 12.66 -9.24
N MET A 240 10.12 12.54 -9.16
CA MET A 240 9.21 13.63 -9.55
C MET A 240 9.52 14.93 -8.78
N ALA A 241 9.95 14.79 -7.52
CA ALA A 241 10.34 15.91 -6.66
C ALA A 241 11.54 16.72 -7.19
N GLU A 242 12.39 16.15 -8.06
CA GLU A 242 13.50 16.87 -8.72
C GLU A 242 12.97 17.94 -9.70
N PHE A 243 11.73 17.80 -10.21
CA PHE A 243 11.10 18.72 -11.16
C PHE A 243 9.92 19.48 -10.55
N TYR A 244 9.20 18.85 -9.63
CA TYR A 244 8.01 19.38 -8.98
C TYR A 244 8.20 19.26 -7.47
N PRO A 245 8.76 20.28 -6.80
CA PRO A 245 9.00 20.24 -5.34
C PRO A 245 7.75 19.88 -4.56
N GLY A 246 7.87 18.92 -3.62
CA GLY A 246 6.77 18.43 -2.81
C GLY A 246 5.89 17.36 -3.51
N PHE A 247 6.20 16.98 -4.76
CA PHE A 247 5.49 15.87 -5.40
C PHE A 247 5.96 14.54 -4.80
N VAL A 248 5.10 13.92 -4.00
CA VAL A 248 5.32 12.60 -3.42
C VAL A 248 4.08 11.73 -3.66
N SER A 249 4.29 10.55 -4.21
CA SER A 249 3.24 9.55 -4.41
C SER A 249 3.77 8.16 -4.09
N ILE A 250 3.39 7.69 -2.91
CA ILE A 250 3.75 6.39 -2.37
C ILE A 250 2.46 5.69 -1.97
N ALA A 251 2.25 4.47 -2.45
CA ALA A 251 1.16 3.62 -2.03
C ALA A 251 1.61 2.75 -0.86
N TRP A 252 0.95 2.86 0.29
CA TRP A 252 1.12 1.92 1.39
C TRP A 252 0.09 0.79 1.32
N PHE A 253 0.44 -0.36 1.86
CA PHE A 253 -0.40 -1.56 1.88
C PHE A 253 -0.57 -2.01 3.32
N SER A 254 -1.80 -2.11 3.76
CA SER A 254 -2.14 -2.33 5.16
C SER A 254 -2.99 -3.57 5.38
N VAL A 255 -3.08 -3.97 6.65
CA VAL A 255 -4.08 -4.90 7.17
C VAL A 255 -4.93 -4.16 8.19
N SER A 256 -6.25 -4.33 8.07
CA SER A 256 -7.25 -3.85 9.03
C SER A 256 -8.19 -4.99 9.43
N ALA A 257 -8.73 -4.90 10.63
CA ALA A 257 -9.73 -5.83 11.13
C ALA A 257 -11.13 -5.17 11.14
N PRO A 258 -12.22 -5.94 11.23
CA PRO A 258 -13.59 -5.42 11.35
C PRO A 258 -13.74 -4.44 12.51
N PRO A 259 -14.76 -3.55 12.46
CA PRO A 259 -15.13 -2.72 13.60
C PRO A 259 -15.29 -3.53 14.87
N LYS A 260 -14.82 -2.99 16.01
CA LYS A 260 -14.90 -3.62 17.35
C LYS A 260 -14.04 -4.87 17.57
N THR A 261 -13.16 -5.25 16.65
CA THR A 261 -12.17 -6.31 16.90
C THR A 261 -11.33 -5.95 18.13
N PRO A 262 -11.12 -6.89 19.09
CA PRO A 262 -10.35 -6.62 20.29
C PRO A 262 -8.91 -6.17 19.96
N ALA A 263 -8.43 -5.13 20.67
CA ALA A 263 -7.08 -4.59 20.49
C ALA A 263 -5.98 -5.66 20.62
N ALA A 264 -6.15 -6.59 21.56
CA ALA A 264 -5.21 -7.69 21.78
C ALA A 264 -5.01 -8.56 20.52
N ILE A 265 -6.03 -8.75 19.68
CA ILE A 265 -5.94 -9.47 18.41
C ILE A 265 -5.17 -8.62 17.38
N ALA A 266 -5.48 -7.32 17.30
CA ALA A 266 -4.77 -6.41 16.40
C ALA A 266 -3.29 -6.31 16.75
N ASP A 267 -2.94 -6.20 18.02
CA ASP A 267 -1.57 -6.14 18.52
C ASP A 267 -0.80 -7.43 18.19
N LYS A 268 -1.42 -8.60 18.41
CA LYS A 268 -0.82 -9.91 18.09
C LYS A 268 -0.55 -10.07 16.60
N LEU A 269 -1.51 -9.70 15.76
CA LEU A 269 -1.39 -9.70 14.30
C LEU A 269 -0.26 -8.75 13.86
N SER A 270 -0.26 -7.52 14.37
CA SER A 270 0.72 -6.49 14.06
C SER A 270 2.14 -6.94 14.40
N ALA A 271 2.35 -7.44 15.62
CA ALA A 271 3.66 -7.93 16.07
C ALA A 271 4.16 -9.08 15.18
N ALA A 272 3.30 -10.07 14.91
CA ALA A 272 3.65 -11.21 14.07
C ALA A 272 4.00 -10.78 12.63
N ILE A 273 3.23 -9.87 12.04
CA ILE A 273 3.50 -9.34 10.70
C ILE A 273 4.83 -8.55 10.69
N ALA A 274 5.07 -7.70 11.67
CA ALA A 274 6.31 -6.93 11.77
C ALA A 274 7.56 -7.82 11.88
N GLU A 275 7.50 -8.92 12.63
CA GLU A 275 8.59 -9.91 12.70
C GLU A 275 8.79 -10.62 11.35
N ILE A 276 7.70 -11.01 10.66
CA ILE A 276 7.76 -11.67 9.35
C ILE A 276 8.41 -10.77 8.31
N LEU A 277 8.08 -9.48 8.29
CA LEU A 277 8.64 -8.52 7.34
C LEU A 277 10.16 -8.33 7.47
N ARG A 278 10.76 -8.67 8.63
CA ARG A 278 12.21 -8.62 8.88
C ARG A 278 12.95 -9.91 8.50
N GLN A 279 12.23 -10.96 8.11
CA GLN A 279 12.85 -12.22 7.70
C GLN A 279 13.58 -12.04 6.36
N PRO A 280 14.84 -12.51 6.21
CA PRO A 280 15.65 -12.28 5.00
C PRO A 280 14.97 -12.74 3.71
N GLU A 281 14.30 -13.88 3.73
CA GLU A 281 13.57 -14.43 2.58
C GLU A 281 12.32 -13.60 2.23
N VAL A 282 11.69 -12.96 3.22
CA VAL A 282 10.56 -12.05 3.00
C VAL A 282 11.08 -10.72 2.45
N THR A 283 12.12 -10.15 3.06
CA THR A 283 12.76 -8.91 2.59
C THR A 283 13.18 -9.04 1.12
N LYS A 284 13.81 -10.16 0.74
CA LYS A 284 14.17 -10.43 -0.67
C LYS A 284 12.97 -10.43 -1.62
N ARG A 285 11.82 -10.96 -1.18
CA ARG A 285 10.57 -10.91 -1.98
C ARG A 285 9.98 -9.51 -2.04
N LEU A 286 10.10 -8.73 -0.98
CA LEU A 286 9.67 -7.32 -0.95
C LEU A 286 10.55 -6.45 -1.84
N ASP A 287 11.87 -6.65 -1.82
CA ASP A 287 12.82 -5.95 -2.71
C ASP A 287 12.50 -6.19 -4.19
N ALA A 288 12.10 -7.42 -4.55
CA ALA A 288 11.67 -7.74 -5.91
C ALA A 288 10.40 -6.98 -6.33
N LEU A 289 9.60 -6.54 -5.36
CA LEU A 289 8.43 -5.67 -5.55
C LEU A 289 8.74 -4.19 -5.34
N SER A 290 10.01 -3.81 -5.13
CA SER A 290 10.42 -2.47 -4.71
C SER A 290 9.59 -1.95 -3.53
N ALA A 291 9.20 -2.87 -2.64
CA ALA A 291 8.38 -2.62 -1.47
C ALA A 291 9.27 -2.42 -0.24
N GLU A 292 9.22 -1.23 0.34
CA GLU A 292 9.89 -0.93 1.60
C GLU A 292 9.05 -1.50 2.76
N PRO A 293 9.59 -2.45 3.56
CA PRO A 293 8.88 -2.99 4.71
C PRO A 293 8.72 -1.93 5.80
N ILE A 294 7.51 -1.80 6.35
CA ILE A 294 7.20 -0.86 7.43
C ILE A 294 6.93 -1.62 8.74
N GLY A 295 5.95 -2.50 8.76
CA GLY A 295 5.56 -3.25 9.95
C GLY A 295 5.14 -2.32 11.09
N SER A 296 4.24 -1.37 10.81
CA SER A 296 3.78 -0.38 11.79
C SER A 296 2.98 -1.02 12.92
N THR A 297 2.95 -0.37 14.08
CA THR A 297 1.97 -0.68 15.13
C THR A 297 0.56 -0.26 14.69
N PRO A 298 -0.51 -0.74 15.36
CA PRO A 298 -1.87 -0.26 15.11
C PRO A 298 -2.01 1.26 15.25
N ALA A 299 -1.41 1.85 16.27
CA ALA A 299 -1.38 3.30 16.47
C ALA A 299 -0.62 4.04 15.35
N GLY A 300 0.52 3.47 14.89
CA GLY A 300 1.27 4.00 13.76
C GLY A 300 0.46 3.99 12.47
N MET A 301 -0.27 2.90 12.19
CA MET A 301 -1.18 2.85 11.04
C MET A 301 -2.30 3.88 11.14
N ALA A 302 -2.90 4.06 12.33
CA ALA A 302 -3.95 5.06 12.53
C ALA A 302 -3.45 6.49 12.27
N ALA A 303 -2.20 6.80 12.66
CA ALA A 303 -1.57 8.09 12.39
C ALA A 303 -1.37 8.31 10.88
N ILE A 304 -0.85 7.30 10.16
CA ILE A 304 -0.66 7.32 8.69
C ILE A 304 -2.02 7.53 7.99
N MET A 305 -3.06 6.82 8.40
CA MET A 305 -4.40 6.96 7.82
C MET A 305 -4.96 8.38 8.00
N LYS A 306 -4.77 8.97 9.19
CA LYS A 306 -5.23 10.34 9.48
C LYS A 306 -4.51 11.36 8.59
N GLU A 307 -3.20 11.31 8.54
CA GLU A 307 -2.36 12.20 7.72
C GLU A 307 -2.71 12.08 6.23
N ASP A 308 -2.79 10.85 5.74
CA ASP A 308 -3.07 10.58 4.33
C ASP A 308 -4.49 11.00 3.91
N THR A 309 -5.47 10.89 4.81
CA THR A 309 -6.83 11.38 4.56
C THR A 309 -6.83 12.89 4.28
N GLU A 310 -6.11 13.68 5.08
CA GLU A 310 -6.00 15.12 4.86
C GLU A 310 -5.21 15.45 3.60
N ARG A 311 -4.11 14.74 3.36
CA ARG A 311 -3.28 14.91 2.17
C ARG A 311 -4.09 14.66 0.89
N TRP A 312 -4.76 13.52 0.78
CA TRP A 312 -5.56 13.18 -0.40
C TRP A 312 -6.75 14.11 -0.59
N ARG A 313 -7.39 14.55 0.49
CA ARG A 313 -8.43 15.59 0.41
C ARG A 313 -7.91 16.89 -0.21
N GLY A 314 -6.68 17.29 0.13
CA GLY A 314 -6.00 18.42 -0.48
C GLY A 314 -5.75 18.21 -1.98
N VAL A 315 -5.22 17.05 -2.37
CA VAL A 315 -4.97 16.69 -3.79
C VAL A 315 -6.27 16.67 -4.60
N ILE A 316 -7.33 16.04 -4.09
CA ILE A 316 -8.64 15.95 -4.74
C ILE A 316 -9.20 17.34 -5.03
N ARG A 317 -9.13 18.25 -4.05
CA ARG A 317 -9.58 19.65 -4.21
C ARG A 317 -8.74 20.41 -5.24
N ALA A 318 -7.40 20.31 -5.15
CA ALA A 318 -6.49 21.00 -6.06
C ALA A 318 -6.64 20.53 -7.51
N ALA A 319 -6.91 19.24 -7.73
CA ALA A 319 -7.15 18.64 -9.04
C ALA A 319 -8.57 18.86 -9.57
N GLY A 320 -9.48 19.45 -8.78
CA GLY A 320 -10.88 19.68 -9.18
C GLY A 320 -11.67 18.39 -9.41
N VAL A 321 -11.24 17.27 -8.82
CA VAL A 321 -11.93 15.98 -8.93
C VAL A 321 -13.25 16.04 -8.15
N LYS A 322 -14.35 15.77 -8.85
CA LYS A 322 -15.69 15.81 -8.24
C LYS A 322 -16.01 14.45 -7.60
N PRO A 323 -16.72 14.44 -6.45
CA PRO A 323 -17.28 13.21 -5.89
C PRO A 323 -18.26 12.54 -6.87
N GLU A 324 -18.22 11.19 -6.87
CA GLU A 324 -19.19 10.33 -7.59
C GLU A 324 -20.45 10.07 -6.77
#